data_2aff046d5807a2d2ad66aef73f45ea82
#
_entry.id   2aff046d5807a2d2ad66aef73f45ea82
#
_cell.length_a   1.000
_cell.length_b   1.000
_cell.length_c   1.000
_cell.angle_alpha   90.00
_cell.angle_beta   90.00
_cell.angle_gamma   90.00
#
_symmetry.space_group_name_H-M   'P 1'
#
loop_
_entity.id
_entity.type
_entity.pdbx_description
1 polymer ?
#
loop_
_entity_poly.entity_id
_entity_poly.type
_entity_poly.pdbx_seq_one_letter_code
_entity_poly.pdbx_strand_id
1 'polypeptide(L)'
;VSTTRRALVAYSKWSTFVQTTLDYLNALKQFSGHSVEYVHATHNALVDFDFGYYDIVFHSYCARFCCDAYVSDTYRQKLKAFRGIKVLAVQDEYDRTDTLKAAIKDIGFDIVLTCVPQDSLEYVYPCEEFPGVEFLTVFTGYAPDDFAASMPKPKPLAERSIPVGYRGRDIGGVYGRLGFEKFEIGRRMKEVCDARGIKCNIAMDEASRIYGTAWFDFVGDCQAMLGSESGCNVFDFDGSIAKRFHEMAAANGGIAPSYEQFKPFVAAREAEIEMGQISPRIFECAIMRTPMVLFNGRYSDAIKPDEHYLSLEKDFSNVDQILERLKDIPALEAMTQRAFDHLVASGSFTYRAFCTRIAAAIESKEVEKQIEPAQAARVPIGVRFDASGLMYERPTAMPKAAKDFRVPVAENSYYDSEIQRLSDEFDRLEAFFRAELLRIDARYPLETETLLSVTAASNIRVEIPSWDIAGSEFARVVDRNRIEIGEDQARRQQALAVFEASLSNDDEEAVIAAASHAMLAGKQATYDSLENRIRELNETYEADRSKIEREQRAIRRAILSVAMKVPLKHKTVLGLILIKFAFRVVRSRARRVLAGASVARQMITLFPRPRT
;
A
#
# COMPACT_ATOMS: atom_id res chain seq x y z
N VAL A 1 -0.51 3.02 38.89
CA VAL A 1 0.27 3.82 37.90
C VAL A 1 0.99 2.81 37.03
N SER A 2 0.54 2.61 35.80
CA SER A 2 1.21 1.72 34.84
C SER A 2 2.65 2.19 34.62
N THR A 3 3.59 1.28 34.80
CA THR A 3 5.03 1.59 34.61
C THR A 3 5.30 1.67 33.11
N THR A 4 5.84 2.79 32.62
CA THR A 4 6.25 2.91 31.21
C THR A 4 7.29 1.85 30.88
N ARG A 5 6.97 0.95 29.95
CA ARG A 5 7.85 -0.12 29.46
C ARG A 5 8.56 0.30 28.18
N ARG A 6 9.63 -0.38 27.82
CA ARG A 6 10.33 -0.24 26.54
C ARG A 6 9.85 -1.32 25.59
N ALA A 7 9.24 -0.91 24.48
CA ALA A 7 8.67 -1.81 23.49
C ALA A 7 9.43 -1.69 22.16
N LEU A 8 9.85 -2.83 21.62
CA LEU A 8 10.38 -2.95 20.26
C LEU A 8 9.28 -3.42 19.33
N VAL A 9 8.95 -2.62 18.32
CA VAL A 9 7.94 -2.94 17.31
C VAL A 9 8.62 -3.41 16.04
N ALA A 10 8.45 -4.68 15.71
CA ALA A 10 8.95 -5.27 14.47
C ALA A 10 7.95 -5.09 13.32
N TYR A 11 8.44 -4.64 12.18
CA TYR A 11 7.61 -4.35 11.01
C TYR A 11 8.33 -4.66 9.70
N SER A 12 7.59 -4.58 8.57
CA SER A 12 8.15 -4.61 7.23
C SER A 12 8.10 -3.24 6.58
N LYS A 13 9.26 -2.67 6.22
CA LYS A 13 9.33 -1.38 5.51
C LYS A 13 8.55 -1.40 4.20
N TRP A 14 8.47 -2.58 3.55
CA TRP A 14 7.80 -2.78 2.27
C TRP A 14 6.27 -2.66 2.33
N SER A 15 5.70 -2.58 3.53
CA SER A 15 4.26 -2.41 3.73
C SER A 15 3.88 -1.00 4.20
N THR A 16 4.84 -0.14 4.51
CA THR A 16 4.58 1.18 5.09
C THR A 16 4.08 2.23 4.09
N PHE A 17 4.05 1.91 2.79
CA PHE A 17 3.39 2.75 1.79
C PHE A 17 1.86 2.75 1.92
N VAL A 18 1.29 1.80 2.65
CA VAL A 18 -0.14 1.72 2.94
C VAL A 18 -0.45 2.55 4.18
N GLN A 19 -1.32 3.56 4.06
CA GLN A 19 -1.62 4.49 5.15
C GLN A 19 -2.13 3.78 6.41
N THR A 20 -3.01 2.78 6.27
CA THR A 20 -3.51 2.00 7.41
C THR A 20 -2.41 1.25 8.15
N THR A 21 -1.35 0.81 7.46
CA THR A 21 -0.19 0.20 8.11
C THR A 21 0.61 1.22 8.90
N LEU A 22 0.82 2.43 8.35
CA LEU A 22 1.48 3.52 9.07
C LEU A 22 0.68 3.95 10.29
N ASP A 23 -0.63 4.11 10.16
CA ASP A 23 -1.52 4.51 11.26
C ASP A 23 -1.48 3.47 12.38
N TYR A 24 -1.52 2.18 12.03
CA TYR A 24 -1.38 1.08 12.98
C TYR A 24 -0.05 1.12 13.75
N LEU A 25 1.06 1.30 13.05
CA LEU A 25 2.38 1.36 13.67
C LEU A 25 2.51 2.61 14.55
N ASN A 26 2.10 3.78 14.06
CA ASN A 26 2.14 5.03 14.80
C ASN A 26 1.26 5.00 16.06
N ALA A 27 0.10 4.33 15.98
CA ALA A 27 -0.81 4.18 17.12
C ALA A 27 -0.14 3.49 18.31
N LEU A 28 0.67 2.46 18.06
CA LEU A 28 1.43 1.77 19.13
C LEU A 28 2.34 2.74 19.88
N LYS A 29 3.02 3.65 19.17
CA LYS A 29 3.88 4.66 19.81
C LYS A 29 3.05 5.73 20.52
N GLN A 30 1.92 6.12 19.95
CA GLN A 30 1.14 7.25 20.45
C GLN A 30 0.25 6.88 21.63
N PHE A 31 -0.27 5.65 21.66
CA PHE A 31 -1.34 5.27 22.57
C PHE A 31 -1.03 4.07 23.48
N SER A 32 0.06 3.33 23.27
CA SER A 32 0.37 2.17 24.13
C SER A 32 0.80 2.55 25.54
N GLY A 33 1.19 3.79 25.79
CA GLY A 33 1.78 4.22 27.08
C GLY A 33 3.23 3.77 27.28
N HIS A 34 3.84 3.13 26.29
CA HIS A 34 5.20 2.60 26.33
C HIS A 34 6.19 3.50 25.56
N SER A 35 7.49 3.35 25.84
CA SER A 35 8.56 3.90 25.01
C SER A 35 8.79 2.95 23.84
N VAL A 36 8.38 3.36 22.63
CA VAL A 36 8.36 2.51 21.43
C VAL A 36 9.53 2.85 20.51
N GLU A 37 10.27 1.82 20.13
CA GLU A 37 11.26 1.82 19.05
C GLU A 37 10.86 0.79 17.98
N TYR A 38 11.33 0.99 16.72
CA TYR A 38 10.95 0.13 15.60
C TYR A 38 12.15 -0.59 15.02
N VAL A 39 11.93 -1.82 14.53
CA VAL A 39 12.92 -2.60 13.80
C VAL A 39 12.32 -3.18 12.54
N HIS A 40 13.00 -2.98 11.41
CA HIS A 40 12.67 -3.72 10.20
C HIS A 40 13.09 -5.18 10.36
N ALA A 41 12.12 -6.11 10.24
CA ALA A 41 12.30 -7.50 10.63
C ALA A 41 12.14 -8.49 9.47
N THR A 42 12.12 -8.03 8.21
CA THR A 42 11.79 -8.90 7.07
C THR A 42 12.93 -9.01 6.07
N HIS A 43 12.88 -10.07 5.26
CA HIS A 43 13.88 -10.43 4.26
C HIS A 43 15.28 -10.59 4.87
N ASN A 44 16.27 -9.95 4.31
CA ASN A 44 17.67 -10.01 4.74
C ASN A 44 18.05 -8.95 5.78
N ALA A 45 17.08 -8.41 6.52
CA ALA A 45 17.37 -7.45 7.57
C ALA A 45 18.32 -8.06 8.60
N LEU A 46 19.46 -7.42 8.84
CA LEU A 46 20.40 -7.82 9.87
C LEU A 46 20.02 -7.19 11.21
N VAL A 47 19.60 -8.02 12.16
CA VAL A 47 19.23 -7.59 13.51
C VAL A 47 20.25 -8.17 14.48
N ASP A 48 21.24 -7.35 14.88
CA ASP A 48 22.43 -7.76 15.63
C ASP A 48 22.53 -7.20 17.05
N PHE A 49 21.53 -6.45 17.52
CA PHE A 49 21.49 -5.88 18.86
C PHE A 49 20.79 -6.79 19.89
N ASP A 50 21.00 -6.51 21.17
CA ASP A 50 20.41 -7.27 22.28
C ASP A 50 18.97 -6.83 22.58
N PHE A 51 18.01 -7.79 22.53
CA PHE A 51 16.62 -7.55 22.90
C PHE A 51 16.42 -7.43 24.43
N GLY A 52 17.36 -7.81 25.24
CA GLY A 52 17.31 -7.66 26.71
C GLY A 52 17.17 -6.22 27.21
N TYR A 53 17.35 -5.23 26.32
CA TYR A 53 17.05 -3.83 26.62
C TYR A 53 15.54 -3.55 26.67
N TYR A 54 14.70 -4.38 26.03
CA TYR A 54 13.25 -4.19 25.94
C TYR A 54 12.51 -5.07 26.93
N ASP A 55 11.32 -4.62 27.31
CA ASP A 55 10.36 -5.36 28.13
C ASP A 55 9.36 -6.12 27.25
N ILE A 56 9.04 -5.55 26.08
CA ILE A 56 8.04 -6.04 25.15
C ILE A 56 8.62 -6.09 23.74
N VAL A 57 8.34 -7.15 23.00
CA VAL A 57 8.51 -7.19 21.53
C VAL A 57 7.15 -7.38 20.91
N PHE A 58 6.71 -6.38 20.15
CA PHE A 58 5.49 -6.40 19.37
C PHE A 58 5.80 -6.69 17.90
N HIS A 59 5.39 -7.85 17.41
CA HIS A 59 5.57 -8.23 16.03
C HIS A 59 4.32 -7.86 15.21
N SER A 60 4.46 -6.87 14.32
CA SER A 60 3.35 -6.33 13.52
C SER A 60 2.91 -7.29 12.41
N TYR A 61 1.63 -7.29 12.09
CA TYR A 61 1.02 -8.11 11.05
C TYR A 61 1.66 -7.95 9.66
N CYS A 62 2.32 -6.83 9.40
CA CYS A 62 2.98 -6.59 8.11
C CYS A 62 4.30 -7.36 7.94
N ALA A 63 4.81 -8.00 8.99
CA ALA A 63 5.97 -8.87 8.95
C ALA A 63 5.52 -10.33 9.11
N ARG A 64 5.03 -10.95 8.04
CA ARG A 64 4.23 -12.17 8.03
C ARG A 64 5.00 -13.43 8.37
N PHE A 65 4.66 -14.11 9.45
CA PHE A 65 5.18 -15.46 9.78
C PHE A 65 4.53 -16.61 8.99
N CYS A 66 3.41 -16.37 8.32
CA CYS A 66 2.79 -17.35 7.43
C CYS A 66 3.56 -17.52 6.10
N CYS A 67 4.47 -16.61 5.79
CA CYS A 67 5.34 -16.72 4.62
C CYS A 67 6.72 -17.18 5.06
N ASP A 68 7.16 -18.35 4.57
CA ASP A 68 8.52 -18.85 4.83
C ASP A 68 9.56 -17.83 4.35
N ALA A 69 10.66 -17.71 5.12
CA ALA A 69 11.78 -16.80 4.85
C ALA A 69 11.41 -15.30 4.66
N TYR A 70 10.16 -14.91 4.90
CA TYR A 70 9.78 -13.50 4.88
C TYR A 70 10.32 -12.74 6.10
N VAL A 71 10.30 -13.37 7.26
CA VAL A 71 10.88 -12.81 8.50
C VAL A 71 12.37 -13.17 8.59
N SER A 72 13.21 -12.15 8.82
CA SER A 72 14.66 -12.30 8.94
C SER A 72 15.06 -13.34 9.98
N ASP A 73 16.02 -14.20 9.64
CA ASP A 73 16.54 -15.22 10.55
C ASP A 73 17.23 -14.63 11.78
N THR A 74 18.01 -13.56 11.61
CA THR A 74 18.68 -12.90 12.75
C THR A 74 17.67 -12.30 13.72
N TYR A 75 16.60 -11.70 13.21
CA TYR A 75 15.48 -11.22 14.02
C TYR A 75 14.76 -12.39 14.72
N ARG A 76 14.43 -13.46 13.97
CA ARG A 76 13.72 -14.64 14.51
C ARG A 76 14.49 -15.26 15.67
N GLN A 77 15.82 -15.43 15.53
CA GLN A 77 16.68 -15.96 16.58
C GLN A 77 16.68 -15.07 17.83
N LYS A 78 16.78 -13.75 17.67
CA LYS A 78 16.71 -12.78 18.78
C LYS A 78 15.34 -12.82 19.47
N LEU A 79 14.25 -12.84 18.68
CA LEU A 79 12.89 -12.93 19.21
C LEU A 79 12.67 -14.24 19.99
N LYS A 80 13.15 -15.37 19.47
CA LYS A 80 13.05 -16.67 20.15
C LYS A 80 13.78 -16.66 21.49
N ALA A 81 14.96 -16.06 21.56
CA ALA A 81 15.78 -15.95 22.78
C ALA A 81 15.25 -14.90 23.77
N PHE A 82 14.39 -13.98 23.33
CA PHE A 82 13.84 -12.92 24.18
C PHE A 82 12.98 -13.46 25.32
N ARG A 83 13.09 -12.88 26.51
CA ARG A 83 12.42 -13.36 27.73
C ARG A 83 11.28 -12.47 28.22
N GLY A 84 11.12 -11.27 27.68
CA GLY A 84 9.99 -10.38 27.97
C GLY A 84 8.69 -10.85 27.30
N ILE A 85 7.72 -9.95 27.24
CA ILE A 85 6.41 -10.23 26.60
C ILE A 85 6.53 -10.19 25.08
N LYS A 86 6.08 -11.24 24.43
CA LYS A 86 6.05 -11.39 22.96
C LYS A 86 4.62 -11.28 22.46
N VAL A 87 4.33 -10.23 21.73
CA VAL A 87 3.03 -9.99 21.10
C VAL A 87 3.15 -10.19 19.59
N LEU A 88 2.30 -11.00 19.01
CA LEU A 88 2.17 -11.19 17.56
C LEU A 88 0.85 -10.62 17.09
N ALA A 89 0.87 -9.78 16.06
CA ALA A 89 -0.32 -9.38 15.33
C ALA A 89 -0.37 -10.08 13.97
N VAL A 90 -1.54 -10.59 13.58
CA VAL A 90 -1.79 -11.26 12.30
C VAL A 90 -3.06 -10.72 11.65
N GLN A 91 -3.13 -10.77 10.32
CA GLN A 91 -4.31 -10.38 9.55
C GLN A 91 -4.68 -11.39 8.46
N ASP A 92 -3.70 -11.91 7.72
CA ASP A 92 -3.90 -12.84 6.60
C ASP A 92 -3.58 -14.28 7.04
N GLU A 93 -4.10 -14.70 8.17
CA GLU A 93 -3.82 -15.98 8.83
C GLU A 93 -4.45 -17.19 8.15
N TYR A 94 -5.26 -16.96 7.15
CA TYR A 94 -5.77 -17.98 6.24
C TYR A 94 -4.74 -18.45 5.20
N ASP A 95 -3.63 -17.74 5.04
CA ASP A 95 -2.51 -18.16 4.18
C ASP A 95 -1.54 -19.04 5.00
N ARG A 96 -1.36 -20.31 4.62
CA ARG A 96 -0.42 -21.24 5.26
C ARG A 96 -0.51 -21.25 6.78
N THR A 97 -1.70 -21.46 7.27
CA THR A 97 -2.02 -21.39 8.70
C THR A 97 -1.12 -22.26 9.56
N ASP A 98 -0.73 -23.47 9.08
CA ASP A 98 0.15 -24.38 9.82
C ASP A 98 1.57 -23.82 9.97
N THR A 99 2.09 -23.10 8.95
CA THR A 99 3.37 -22.39 9.05
C THR A 99 3.32 -21.32 10.15
N LEU A 100 2.24 -20.55 10.21
CA LEU A 100 2.01 -19.56 11.26
C LEU A 100 1.89 -20.21 12.64
N LYS A 101 1.10 -21.27 12.77
CA LYS A 101 0.94 -22.06 14.01
C LYS A 101 2.29 -22.59 14.50
N ALA A 102 3.10 -23.13 13.61
CA ALA A 102 4.45 -23.61 13.92
C ALA A 102 5.35 -22.45 14.42
N ALA A 103 5.28 -21.29 13.79
CA ALA A 103 6.05 -20.11 14.23
C ALA A 103 5.60 -19.60 15.60
N ILE A 104 4.28 -19.57 15.90
CA ILE A 104 3.75 -19.19 17.21
C ILE A 104 4.33 -20.09 18.31
N LYS A 105 4.35 -21.42 18.08
CA LYS A 105 4.90 -22.41 19.02
C LYS A 105 6.42 -22.30 19.16
N ASP A 106 7.15 -22.21 18.04
CA ASP A 106 8.61 -22.17 18.02
C ASP A 106 9.19 -20.93 18.73
N ILE A 107 8.57 -19.78 18.51
CA ILE A 107 9.00 -18.52 19.12
C ILE A 107 8.48 -18.40 20.55
N GLY A 108 7.34 -18.98 20.85
CA GLY A 108 6.69 -18.88 22.16
C GLY A 108 6.10 -17.49 22.38
N PHE A 109 5.15 -17.09 21.54
CA PHE A 109 4.39 -15.86 21.73
C PHE A 109 3.46 -15.97 22.94
N ASP A 110 3.29 -14.88 23.65
CA ASP A 110 2.43 -14.79 24.84
C ASP A 110 1.01 -14.32 24.49
N ILE A 111 0.92 -13.41 23.51
CA ILE A 111 -0.32 -12.80 23.06
C ILE A 111 -0.33 -12.84 21.53
N VAL A 112 -1.44 -13.29 20.95
CA VAL A 112 -1.68 -13.28 19.50
C VAL A 112 -2.92 -12.43 19.21
N LEU A 113 -2.74 -11.34 18.50
CA LEU A 113 -3.80 -10.48 17.99
C LEU A 113 -4.24 -11.05 16.64
N THR A 114 -5.41 -11.67 16.62
CA THR A 114 -5.96 -12.38 15.46
C THR A 114 -7.19 -11.68 14.89
N CYS A 115 -7.44 -11.81 13.60
CA CYS A 115 -8.69 -11.37 13.00
C CYS A 115 -9.75 -12.51 12.92
N VAL A 116 -9.41 -13.71 13.35
CA VAL A 116 -10.39 -14.81 13.45
C VAL A 116 -11.47 -14.46 14.47
N PRO A 117 -12.75 -14.57 14.11
CA PRO A 117 -13.86 -14.37 15.06
C PRO A 117 -13.75 -15.29 16.25
N GLN A 118 -14.22 -14.84 17.41
CA GLN A 118 -14.12 -15.57 18.67
C GLN A 118 -14.77 -16.96 18.63
N ASP A 119 -15.86 -17.10 17.89
CA ASP A 119 -16.59 -18.37 17.70
C ASP A 119 -15.85 -19.37 16.78
N SER A 120 -14.86 -18.91 16.06
CA SER A 120 -14.06 -19.70 15.13
C SER A 120 -12.61 -19.90 15.61
N LEU A 121 -12.24 -19.34 16.75
CA LEU A 121 -10.87 -19.42 17.27
C LEU A 121 -10.41 -20.86 17.49
N GLU A 122 -11.27 -21.69 18.07
CA GLU A 122 -10.92 -23.08 18.38
C GLU A 122 -10.68 -23.91 17.12
N TYR A 123 -11.34 -23.58 16.00
CA TYR A 123 -11.11 -24.22 14.71
C TYR A 123 -9.72 -23.91 14.16
N VAL A 124 -9.26 -22.65 14.28
CA VAL A 124 -7.97 -22.21 13.72
C VAL A 124 -6.83 -22.46 14.70
N TYR A 125 -7.06 -22.13 15.98
CA TYR A 125 -6.08 -22.20 17.06
C TYR A 125 -6.62 -23.03 18.23
N PRO A 126 -6.64 -24.36 18.12
CA PRO A 126 -7.10 -25.22 19.21
C PRO A 126 -6.35 -24.93 20.51
N CYS A 127 -7.05 -24.69 21.60
CA CYS A 127 -6.43 -24.27 22.87
C CYS A 127 -5.40 -25.28 23.41
N GLU A 128 -5.60 -26.57 23.12
CA GLU A 128 -4.66 -27.64 23.49
C GLU A 128 -3.30 -27.50 22.81
N GLU A 129 -3.25 -26.89 21.62
CA GLU A 129 -2.02 -26.67 20.85
C GLU A 129 -1.22 -25.46 21.35
N PHE A 130 -1.84 -24.52 22.06
CA PHE A 130 -1.26 -23.22 22.44
C PHE A 130 -1.41 -22.94 23.94
N PRO A 131 -0.93 -23.82 24.83
CA PRO A 131 -1.05 -23.60 26.26
C PRO A 131 -0.35 -22.32 26.69
N GLY A 132 -1.05 -21.45 27.43
CA GLY A 132 -0.53 -20.19 27.93
C GLY A 132 -0.49 -19.03 26.91
N VAL A 133 -0.91 -19.24 25.66
CA VAL A 133 -1.06 -18.17 24.68
C VAL A 133 -2.44 -17.53 24.80
N GLU A 134 -2.49 -16.21 24.88
CA GLU A 134 -3.74 -15.45 24.86
C GLU A 134 -4.05 -14.98 23.44
N PHE A 135 -5.20 -15.39 22.90
CA PHE A 135 -5.70 -14.96 21.59
C PHE A 135 -6.74 -13.84 21.78
N LEU A 136 -6.48 -12.68 21.18
CA LEU A 136 -7.38 -11.54 21.19
C LEU A 136 -7.88 -11.26 19.77
N THR A 137 -9.18 -11.39 19.55
CA THR A 137 -9.79 -11.00 18.28
C THR A 137 -9.75 -9.47 18.13
N VAL A 138 -9.17 -8.98 17.05
CA VAL A 138 -9.01 -7.57 16.72
C VAL A 138 -9.54 -7.28 15.33
N PHE A 139 -9.70 -6.00 14.98
CA PHE A 139 -10.11 -5.59 13.65
C PHE A 139 -8.91 -5.41 12.72
N THR A 140 -9.18 -5.41 11.41
CA THR A 140 -8.16 -5.17 10.37
C THR A 140 -7.73 -3.70 10.27
N GLY A 141 -8.44 -2.79 10.94
CA GLY A 141 -8.16 -1.36 11.04
C GLY A 141 -9.10 -0.69 12.02
N TYR A 142 -8.85 0.57 12.31
CA TYR A 142 -9.56 1.36 13.31
C TYR A 142 -9.73 2.79 12.84
N ALA A 143 -10.64 3.54 13.45
CA ALA A 143 -10.77 4.97 13.22
C ALA A 143 -9.55 5.71 13.83
N PRO A 144 -8.86 6.60 13.08
CA PRO A 144 -7.83 7.47 13.65
C PRO A 144 -8.41 8.41 14.70
N ASP A 145 -7.71 8.59 15.83
CA ASP A 145 -8.15 9.47 16.91
C ASP A 145 -8.12 10.96 16.54
N ASP A 146 -7.25 11.34 15.61
CA ASP A 146 -7.04 12.71 15.14
C ASP A 146 -7.71 13.00 13.78
N PHE A 147 -8.70 12.22 13.40
CA PHE A 147 -9.33 12.31 12.08
C PHE A 147 -9.79 13.74 11.72
N ALA A 148 -10.23 14.52 12.71
CA ALA A 148 -10.71 15.89 12.47
C ALA A 148 -9.60 16.84 11.99
N ALA A 149 -8.34 16.56 12.33
CA ALA A 149 -7.17 17.34 11.92
C ALA A 149 -6.49 16.77 10.65
N SER A 150 -6.58 15.46 10.44
CA SER A 150 -5.86 14.73 9.39
C SER A 150 -6.69 14.47 8.13
N MET A 151 -8.02 14.53 8.23
CA MET A 151 -8.94 14.23 7.13
C MET A 151 -9.59 15.46 6.53
N PRO A 152 -9.89 15.51 5.23
CA PRO A 152 -10.66 16.59 4.63
C PRO A 152 -12.08 16.62 5.21
N LYS A 153 -12.66 17.81 5.32
CA LYS A 153 -14.07 17.93 5.72
C LYS A 153 -14.97 17.35 4.63
N PRO A 154 -15.92 16.47 4.97
CA PRO A 154 -16.83 15.90 3.99
C PRO A 154 -17.75 17.00 3.41
N LYS A 155 -18.01 16.90 2.09
CA LYS A 155 -19.02 17.74 1.43
C LYS A 155 -20.42 17.36 1.91
N PRO A 156 -21.36 18.32 1.97
CA PRO A 156 -22.78 18.01 2.10
C PRO A 156 -23.19 16.93 1.08
N LEU A 157 -24.02 15.98 1.48
CA LEU A 157 -24.34 14.82 0.63
C LEU A 157 -24.96 15.23 -0.73
N ALA A 158 -25.81 16.27 -0.72
CA ALA A 158 -26.45 16.81 -1.92
C ALA A 158 -25.46 17.46 -2.91
N GLU A 159 -24.27 17.87 -2.47
CA GLU A 159 -23.25 18.54 -3.30
C GLU A 159 -22.22 17.58 -3.89
N ARG A 160 -22.30 16.29 -3.54
CA ARG A 160 -21.34 15.28 -3.99
C ARG A 160 -21.58 14.90 -5.45
N SER A 161 -20.50 14.79 -6.21
CA SER A 161 -20.58 14.63 -7.68
C SER A 161 -20.63 13.16 -8.15
N ILE A 162 -20.34 12.21 -7.27
CA ILE A 162 -20.26 10.78 -7.62
C ILE A 162 -21.45 10.04 -6.97
N PRO A 163 -22.50 9.73 -7.71
CA PRO A 163 -23.66 9.01 -7.15
C PRO A 163 -23.31 7.67 -6.52
N VAL A 164 -22.48 6.84 -7.20
CA VAL A 164 -21.99 5.56 -6.66
C VAL A 164 -20.49 5.43 -6.94
N GLY A 165 -19.70 5.25 -5.90
CA GLY A 165 -18.26 5.07 -5.98
C GLY A 165 -17.81 3.69 -5.51
N TYR A 166 -16.73 3.18 -6.12
CA TYR A 166 -16.05 1.95 -5.68
C TYR A 166 -14.64 1.84 -6.23
N ARG A 167 -13.78 1.25 -5.42
CA ARG A 167 -12.47 0.74 -5.83
C ARG A 167 -12.29 -0.66 -5.26
N GLY A 168 -12.13 -1.63 -6.15
CA GLY A 168 -11.88 -3.02 -5.82
C GLY A 168 -10.90 -3.65 -6.79
N ARG A 169 -10.72 -4.96 -6.70
CA ARG A 169 -10.00 -5.76 -7.69
C ARG A 169 -10.48 -7.21 -7.64
N ASP A 170 -10.30 -7.92 -8.73
CA ASP A 170 -10.33 -9.37 -8.72
C ASP A 170 -9.05 -9.89 -8.07
N ILE A 171 -9.18 -10.65 -7.00
CA ILE A 171 -8.06 -11.25 -6.27
C ILE A 171 -7.91 -12.74 -6.57
N GLY A 172 -8.67 -13.24 -7.54
CA GLY A 172 -8.68 -14.64 -7.97
C GLY A 172 -9.48 -15.57 -7.06
N GLY A 173 -9.69 -16.80 -7.54
CA GLY A 173 -10.53 -17.79 -6.87
C GLY A 173 -9.96 -18.38 -5.58
N VAL A 174 -8.67 -18.21 -5.32
CA VAL A 174 -7.99 -18.76 -4.14
C VAL A 174 -8.57 -18.27 -2.82
N TYR A 175 -9.08 -17.06 -2.79
CA TYR A 175 -9.71 -16.46 -1.60
C TYR A 175 -11.22 -16.75 -1.49
N GLY A 176 -11.74 -17.67 -2.31
CA GLY A 176 -13.11 -18.11 -2.25
C GLY A 176 -14.14 -17.00 -2.48
N ARG A 177 -15.35 -17.23 -1.95
CA ARG A 177 -16.49 -16.35 -2.17
C ARG A 177 -16.28 -14.94 -1.62
N LEU A 178 -15.71 -14.77 -0.42
CA LEU A 178 -15.47 -13.42 0.13
C LEU A 178 -14.52 -12.60 -0.74
N GLY A 179 -13.49 -13.24 -1.31
CA GLY A 179 -12.61 -12.61 -2.28
C GLY A 179 -13.35 -12.20 -3.55
N PHE A 180 -14.20 -13.09 -4.08
CA PHE A 180 -15.01 -12.84 -5.27
C PHE A 180 -16.05 -11.74 -5.05
N GLU A 181 -16.70 -11.67 -3.90
CA GLU A 181 -17.71 -10.64 -3.58
C GLU A 181 -17.14 -9.22 -3.65
N LYS A 182 -15.85 -9.03 -3.36
CA LYS A 182 -15.15 -7.74 -3.53
C LYS A 182 -15.10 -7.26 -4.99
N PHE A 183 -15.01 -8.19 -5.93
CA PHE A 183 -15.07 -7.90 -7.36
C PHE A 183 -16.53 -7.79 -7.83
N GLU A 184 -17.36 -8.73 -7.44
CA GLU A 184 -18.73 -8.91 -7.93
C GLU A 184 -19.65 -7.73 -7.61
N ILE A 185 -19.54 -7.15 -6.42
CA ILE A 185 -20.36 -5.99 -6.04
C ILE A 185 -20.10 -4.80 -6.96
N GLY A 186 -18.83 -4.53 -7.30
CA GLY A 186 -18.46 -3.45 -8.21
C GLY A 186 -18.89 -3.75 -9.65
N ARG A 187 -18.63 -4.96 -10.13
CA ARG A 187 -18.98 -5.40 -11.48
C ARG A 187 -20.48 -5.29 -11.75
N ARG A 188 -21.30 -5.93 -10.89
CA ARG A 188 -22.75 -5.93 -11.04
C ARG A 188 -23.38 -4.55 -10.85
N MET A 189 -22.91 -3.79 -9.85
CA MET A 189 -23.43 -2.44 -9.66
C MET A 189 -23.10 -1.52 -10.85
N LYS A 190 -21.92 -1.70 -11.46
CA LYS A 190 -21.58 -0.96 -12.68
C LYS A 190 -22.54 -1.30 -13.82
N GLU A 191 -22.85 -2.57 -14.05
CA GLU A 191 -23.84 -3.00 -15.04
C GLU A 191 -25.23 -2.41 -14.77
N VAL A 192 -25.64 -2.39 -13.51
CA VAL A 192 -26.91 -1.77 -13.09
C VAL A 192 -26.92 -0.27 -13.37
N CYS A 193 -25.85 0.44 -13.05
CA CYS A 193 -25.71 1.87 -13.31
C CYS A 193 -25.74 2.16 -14.81
N ASP A 194 -24.96 1.43 -15.60
CA ASP A 194 -24.89 1.59 -17.06
C ASP A 194 -26.28 1.34 -17.71
N ALA A 195 -26.99 0.29 -17.30
CA ALA A 195 -28.33 -0.04 -17.80
C ALA A 195 -29.39 1.02 -17.46
N ARG A 196 -29.23 1.78 -16.37
CA ARG A 196 -30.17 2.80 -15.90
C ARG A 196 -29.71 4.24 -16.16
N GLY A 197 -28.57 4.44 -16.83
CA GLY A 197 -28.00 5.76 -17.08
C GLY A 197 -27.57 6.51 -15.80
N ILE A 198 -27.27 5.79 -14.73
CA ILE A 198 -26.78 6.35 -13.47
C ILE A 198 -25.27 6.57 -13.57
N LYS A 199 -24.82 7.79 -13.34
CA LYS A 199 -23.38 8.07 -13.26
C LYS A 199 -22.77 7.32 -12.09
N CYS A 200 -21.64 6.65 -12.33
CA CYS A 200 -20.88 5.99 -11.28
C CYS A 200 -19.38 6.15 -11.52
N ASN A 201 -18.61 6.00 -10.45
CA ASN A 201 -17.13 5.97 -10.50
C ASN A 201 -16.65 4.68 -9.84
N ILE A 202 -16.89 3.58 -10.56
CA ILE A 202 -16.57 2.21 -10.15
C ILE A 202 -15.42 1.71 -11.00
N ALA A 203 -14.30 1.32 -10.37
CA ALA A 203 -13.17 0.73 -11.04
C ALA A 203 -12.61 -0.45 -10.23
N MET A 204 -12.14 -1.47 -10.96
CA MET A 204 -11.69 -2.75 -10.39
C MET A 204 -10.34 -3.19 -10.97
N ASP A 205 -9.59 -2.25 -11.49
CA ASP A 205 -8.25 -2.45 -12.03
C ASP A 205 -7.19 -1.80 -11.11
N GLU A 206 -5.96 -2.25 -11.21
CA GLU A 206 -4.85 -1.77 -10.37
C GLU A 206 -4.51 -0.30 -10.67
N ALA A 207 -4.59 0.12 -11.93
CA ALA A 207 -4.25 1.48 -12.34
C ALA A 207 -5.21 2.55 -11.79
N SER A 208 -6.43 2.14 -11.44
CA SER A 208 -7.46 3.02 -10.87
C SER A 208 -7.39 3.13 -9.34
N ARG A 209 -6.41 2.53 -8.68
CA ARG A 209 -6.25 2.63 -7.22
C ARG A 209 -5.96 4.05 -6.79
N ILE A 210 -6.53 4.44 -5.66
CA ILE A 210 -6.38 5.77 -5.08
C ILE A 210 -5.76 5.61 -3.69
N TYR A 211 -4.72 6.40 -3.38
CA TYR A 211 -4.00 6.35 -2.11
C TYR A 211 -3.93 7.73 -1.46
N GLY A 212 -3.57 7.75 -0.17
CA GLY A 212 -3.35 8.98 0.60
C GLY A 212 -4.61 9.85 0.70
N THR A 213 -4.43 11.17 0.72
CA THR A 213 -5.53 12.12 0.87
C THR A 213 -6.54 12.09 -0.28
N ALA A 214 -6.08 11.76 -1.50
CA ALA A 214 -6.96 11.61 -2.66
C ALA A 214 -8.02 10.51 -2.47
N TRP A 215 -7.75 9.52 -1.64
CA TRP A 215 -8.73 8.51 -1.27
C TRP A 215 -9.88 9.11 -0.47
N PHE A 216 -9.59 9.94 0.52
CA PHE A 216 -10.62 10.61 1.32
C PHE A 216 -11.40 11.66 0.52
N ASP A 217 -10.73 12.38 -0.39
CA ASP A 217 -11.40 13.27 -1.34
C ASP A 217 -12.40 12.48 -2.21
N PHE A 218 -12.00 11.30 -2.70
CA PHE A 218 -12.87 10.42 -3.48
C PHE A 218 -14.05 9.90 -2.65
N VAL A 219 -13.80 9.37 -1.44
CA VAL A 219 -14.86 8.88 -0.54
C VAL A 219 -15.81 10.00 -0.18
N GLY A 220 -15.29 11.20 0.16
CA GLY A 220 -16.08 12.37 0.54
C GLY A 220 -16.85 13.01 -0.61
N ASP A 221 -16.57 12.65 -1.88
CA ASP A 221 -17.32 13.10 -3.05
C ASP A 221 -18.32 12.04 -3.57
N CYS A 222 -18.36 10.84 -2.97
CA CYS A 222 -19.34 9.82 -3.26
C CYS A 222 -20.63 10.03 -2.47
N GLN A 223 -21.79 9.98 -3.16
CA GLN A 223 -23.11 9.93 -2.50
C GLN A 223 -23.38 8.55 -1.91
N ALA A 224 -22.77 7.49 -2.48
CA ALA A 224 -22.74 6.16 -1.91
C ALA A 224 -21.43 5.47 -2.23
N MET A 225 -20.90 4.69 -1.27
CA MET A 225 -19.72 3.84 -1.44
C MET A 225 -20.13 2.37 -1.33
N LEU A 226 -19.70 1.55 -2.30
CA LEU A 226 -19.91 0.11 -2.24
C LEU A 226 -18.88 -0.57 -1.34
N GLY A 227 -19.27 -1.71 -0.78
CA GLY A 227 -18.36 -2.57 -0.03
C GLY A 227 -18.92 -3.96 0.22
N SER A 228 -18.01 -4.83 0.64
CA SER A 228 -18.29 -6.19 1.09
C SER A 228 -17.44 -6.49 2.33
N GLU A 229 -17.71 -7.61 2.95
CA GLU A 229 -16.88 -8.13 4.04
C GLU A 229 -15.42 -8.31 3.59
N SER A 230 -14.51 -8.22 4.54
CA SER A 230 -13.09 -8.51 4.37
C SER A 230 -12.76 -9.91 4.92
N GLY A 231 -11.50 -10.31 4.77
CA GLY A 231 -11.04 -11.64 5.15
C GLY A 231 -11.24 -12.67 4.05
N CYS A 232 -11.05 -13.93 4.42
CA CYS A 232 -11.19 -15.10 3.55
C CYS A 232 -11.71 -16.28 4.37
N ASN A 233 -12.77 -16.95 3.92
CA ASN A 233 -13.29 -18.15 4.57
C ASN A 233 -12.51 -19.42 4.20
N VAL A 234 -11.61 -19.33 3.22
CA VAL A 234 -10.78 -20.45 2.77
C VAL A 234 -9.45 -20.43 3.52
N PHE A 235 -9.32 -21.29 4.53
CA PHE A 235 -8.05 -21.46 5.24
C PHE A 235 -7.19 -22.49 4.54
N ASP A 236 -6.07 -22.04 3.99
CA ASP A 236 -5.05 -22.90 3.36
C ASP A 236 -4.02 -23.31 4.42
N PHE A 237 -4.39 -24.33 5.23
CA PHE A 237 -3.56 -24.76 6.35
C PHE A 237 -2.16 -25.17 5.92
N ASP A 238 -2.06 -26.00 4.90
CA ASP A 238 -0.82 -26.65 4.44
C ASP A 238 -0.21 -26.05 3.16
N GLY A 239 -0.84 -25.02 2.58
CA GLY A 239 -0.43 -24.40 1.32
C GLY A 239 -0.88 -25.14 0.06
N SER A 240 -1.66 -26.22 0.19
CA SER A 240 -2.10 -27.06 -0.94
C SER A 240 -3.06 -26.34 -1.87
N ILE A 241 -3.90 -25.43 -1.33
CA ILE A 241 -4.86 -24.65 -2.10
C ILE A 241 -4.13 -23.63 -2.97
N ALA A 242 -3.19 -22.89 -2.39
CA ALA A 242 -2.36 -21.93 -3.13
C ALA A 242 -1.52 -22.64 -4.21
N LYS A 243 -0.94 -23.81 -3.88
CA LYS A 243 -0.22 -24.64 -4.85
C LYS A 243 -1.10 -25.00 -6.04
N ARG A 244 -2.32 -25.51 -5.77
CA ARG A 244 -3.27 -25.88 -6.82
C ARG A 244 -3.68 -24.69 -7.68
N PHE A 245 -3.88 -23.53 -7.08
CA PHE A 245 -4.19 -22.30 -7.79
C PHE A 245 -3.08 -21.91 -8.77
N HIS A 246 -1.82 -21.97 -8.34
CA HIS A 246 -0.68 -21.65 -9.19
C HIS A 246 -0.48 -22.69 -10.31
N GLU A 247 -0.70 -23.98 -10.05
CA GLU A 247 -0.66 -25.02 -11.07
C GLU A 247 -1.70 -24.76 -12.18
N MET A 248 -2.93 -24.38 -11.80
CA MET A 248 -3.98 -24.03 -12.77
C MET A 248 -3.64 -22.76 -13.55
N ALA A 249 -3.11 -21.74 -12.89
CA ALA A 249 -2.66 -20.53 -13.56
C ALA A 249 -1.53 -20.82 -14.56
N ALA A 250 -0.54 -21.62 -14.18
CA ALA A 250 0.55 -22.04 -15.07
C ALA A 250 0.03 -22.82 -16.28
N ALA A 251 -0.89 -23.77 -16.07
CA ALA A 251 -1.52 -24.53 -17.15
C ALA A 251 -2.36 -23.65 -18.09
N ASN A 252 -2.82 -22.47 -17.62
CA ASN A 252 -3.60 -21.50 -18.39
C ASN A 252 -2.75 -20.30 -18.87
N GLY A 253 -1.48 -20.52 -19.15
CA GLY A 253 -0.59 -19.48 -19.68
C GLY A 253 -0.32 -18.30 -18.74
N GLY A 254 -0.36 -18.51 -17.43
CA GLY A 254 -0.16 -17.50 -16.39
C GLY A 254 -1.43 -16.74 -16.00
N ILE A 255 -2.57 -17.07 -16.59
CA ILE A 255 -3.85 -16.43 -16.25
C ILE A 255 -4.44 -17.11 -15.02
N ALA A 256 -4.63 -16.35 -13.95
CA ALA A 256 -5.23 -16.83 -12.71
C ALA A 256 -6.65 -17.40 -12.96
N PRO A 257 -7.01 -18.56 -12.37
CA PRO A 257 -8.37 -19.07 -12.47
C PRO A 257 -9.35 -18.14 -11.76
N SER A 258 -10.50 -17.91 -12.40
CA SER A 258 -11.60 -17.17 -11.77
C SER A 258 -12.17 -17.95 -10.58
N TYR A 259 -12.98 -17.26 -9.74
CA TYR A 259 -13.66 -17.93 -8.63
C TYR A 259 -14.51 -19.12 -9.10
N GLU A 260 -15.28 -18.99 -10.17
CA GLU A 260 -16.12 -20.07 -10.69
C GLU A 260 -15.31 -21.30 -11.14
N GLN A 261 -14.13 -21.08 -11.72
CA GLN A 261 -13.21 -22.15 -12.10
C GLN A 261 -12.56 -22.82 -10.88
N PHE A 262 -12.29 -22.06 -9.83
CA PHE A 262 -11.58 -22.54 -8.64
C PHE A 262 -12.51 -23.02 -7.52
N LYS A 263 -13.78 -22.62 -7.51
CA LYS A 263 -14.80 -22.96 -6.53
C LYS A 263 -14.86 -24.46 -6.16
N PRO A 264 -14.75 -25.43 -7.10
CA PRO A 264 -14.76 -26.85 -6.73
C PRO A 264 -13.67 -27.26 -5.75
N PHE A 265 -12.56 -26.52 -5.69
CA PHE A 265 -11.43 -26.82 -4.81
C PHE A 265 -11.53 -26.15 -3.43
N VAL A 266 -12.36 -25.11 -3.30
CA VAL A 266 -12.46 -24.31 -2.07
C VAL A 266 -13.84 -24.41 -1.38
N ALA A 267 -14.88 -24.86 -2.08
CA ALA A 267 -16.26 -24.84 -1.57
C ALA A 267 -16.45 -25.58 -0.23
N ALA A 268 -15.75 -26.68 -0.02
CA ALA A 268 -15.81 -27.42 1.24
C ALA A 268 -15.20 -26.60 2.40
N ARG A 269 -14.07 -25.94 2.15
CA ARG A 269 -13.38 -25.09 3.13
C ARG A 269 -14.16 -23.82 3.47
N GLU A 270 -14.87 -23.25 2.51
CA GLU A 270 -15.70 -22.04 2.72
C GLU A 270 -16.83 -22.24 3.73
N ALA A 271 -17.24 -23.48 3.97
CA ALA A 271 -18.30 -23.81 4.90
C ALA A 271 -17.80 -24.03 6.35
N GLU A 272 -16.49 -24.11 6.54
CA GLU A 272 -15.89 -24.47 7.84
C GLU A 272 -15.76 -23.27 8.78
N ILE A 273 -15.64 -22.05 8.24
CA ILE A 273 -15.42 -20.81 9.00
C ILE A 273 -16.08 -19.63 8.31
N GLU A 274 -16.60 -18.69 9.08
CA GLU A 274 -17.15 -17.43 8.59
C GLU A 274 -16.33 -16.26 9.17
N MET A 275 -15.37 -15.76 8.40
CA MET A 275 -14.50 -14.66 8.84
C MET A 275 -15.23 -13.34 8.96
N GLY A 276 -16.03 -12.97 7.96
CA GLY A 276 -16.94 -11.82 7.99
C GLY A 276 -16.32 -10.54 8.56
N GLN A 277 -15.08 -10.20 8.18
CA GLN A 277 -14.35 -9.12 8.81
C GLN A 277 -14.81 -7.74 8.33
N ILE A 278 -14.79 -6.77 9.25
CA ILE A 278 -14.90 -5.36 8.90
C ILE A 278 -13.62 -4.89 8.21
N SER A 279 -13.74 -4.07 7.16
CA SER A 279 -12.58 -3.48 6.47
C SER A 279 -12.32 -2.04 6.94
N PRO A 280 -11.09 -1.53 6.83
CA PRO A 280 -10.78 -0.12 7.13
C PRO A 280 -11.68 0.87 6.39
N ARG A 281 -12.12 0.55 5.16
CA ARG A 281 -13.05 1.36 4.37
C ARG A 281 -14.33 1.74 5.11
N ILE A 282 -14.83 0.86 5.97
CA ILE A 282 -16.06 1.13 6.74
C ILE A 282 -15.85 2.32 7.69
N PHE A 283 -14.71 2.35 8.39
CA PHE A 283 -14.34 3.46 9.26
C PHE A 283 -14.11 4.75 8.46
N GLU A 284 -13.44 4.64 7.31
CA GLU A 284 -13.18 5.76 6.40
C GLU A 284 -14.49 6.37 5.87
N CYS A 285 -15.45 5.53 5.47
CA CYS A 285 -16.79 5.99 5.06
C CYS A 285 -17.54 6.65 6.22
N ALA A 286 -17.47 6.10 7.42
CA ALA A 286 -18.11 6.70 8.60
C ALA A 286 -17.52 8.08 8.91
N ILE A 287 -16.19 8.23 8.88
CA ILE A 287 -15.48 9.51 9.08
C ILE A 287 -15.93 10.53 8.03
N MET A 288 -16.00 10.13 6.77
CA MET A 288 -16.37 10.98 5.65
C MET A 288 -17.90 11.18 5.50
N ARG A 289 -18.70 10.66 6.43
CA ARG A 289 -20.18 10.73 6.35
C ARG A 289 -20.70 10.26 5.00
N THR A 290 -20.10 9.18 4.45
CA THR A 290 -20.46 8.63 3.17
C THR A 290 -21.40 7.45 3.37
N PRO A 291 -22.62 7.47 2.81
CA PRO A 291 -23.53 6.33 2.83
C PRO A 291 -22.86 5.09 2.25
N MET A 292 -23.03 3.98 2.94
CA MET A 292 -22.47 2.71 2.52
C MET A 292 -23.58 1.81 1.95
N VAL A 293 -23.34 1.24 0.77
CA VAL A 293 -24.14 0.15 0.20
C VAL A 293 -23.28 -1.10 0.26
N LEU A 294 -23.59 -1.96 1.20
CA LEU A 294 -22.78 -3.14 1.48
C LEU A 294 -23.59 -4.41 1.22
N PHE A 295 -22.94 -5.46 0.75
CA PHE A 295 -23.55 -6.78 0.81
C PHE A 295 -23.95 -7.12 2.25
N ASN A 296 -25.10 -7.78 2.39
CA ASN A 296 -25.52 -8.31 3.69
C ASN A 296 -24.43 -9.25 4.24
N GLY A 297 -23.96 -8.99 5.47
CA GLY A 297 -22.84 -9.70 6.08
C GLY A 297 -22.65 -9.37 7.56
N ARG A 298 -21.64 -10.01 8.15
CA ARG A 298 -21.34 -9.94 9.60
C ARG A 298 -20.54 -8.68 9.98
N TYR A 299 -19.56 -8.28 9.20
CA TYR A 299 -18.68 -7.11 9.43
C TYR A 299 -18.09 -7.07 10.86
N SER A 300 -17.59 -8.22 11.36
CA SER A 300 -17.08 -8.39 12.73
C SER A 300 -18.11 -8.00 13.81
N ASP A 301 -19.40 -8.09 13.52
CA ASP A 301 -20.53 -7.65 14.37
C ASP A 301 -20.48 -6.17 14.77
N ALA A 302 -19.65 -5.37 14.08
CA ALA A 302 -19.42 -3.96 14.40
C ALA A 302 -20.48 -3.01 13.82
N ILE A 303 -21.20 -3.41 12.77
CA ILE A 303 -22.23 -2.60 12.13
C ILE A 303 -23.49 -3.42 11.86
N LYS A 304 -24.63 -2.72 11.75
CA LYS A 304 -25.94 -3.36 11.54
C LYS A 304 -26.58 -2.89 10.24
N PRO A 305 -27.22 -3.82 9.48
CA PRO A 305 -27.96 -3.49 8.29
C PRO A 305 -29.08 -2.49 8.61
N ASP A 306 -29.34 -1.56 7.68
CA ASP A 306 -30.37 -0.51 7.72
C ASP A 306 -30.26 0.50 8.89
N GLU A 307 -29.37 0.24 9.85
CA GLU A 307 -29.01 1.20 10.91
C GLU A 307 -27.77 2.02 10.51
N HIS A 308 -26.71 1.35 10.02
CA HIS A 308 -25.44 1.95 9.70
C HIS A 308 -25.09 1.93 8.21
N TYR A 309 -25.74 1.07 7.43
CA TYR A 309 -25.52 0.93 5.99
C TYR A 309 -26.78 0.42 5.27
N LEU A 310 -26.88 0.65 3.97
CA LEU A 310 -27.91 0.07 3.12
C LEU A 310 -27.50 -1.36 2.77
N SER A 311 -28.31 -2.34 3.20
CA SER A 311 -28.04 -3.76 2.99
C SER A 311 -28.44 -4.19 1.57
N LEU A 312 -27.46 -4.51 0.74
CA LEU A 312 -27.64 -5.06 -0.61
C LEU A 312 -27.58 -6.59 -0.53
N GLU A 313 -28.61 -7.25 -1.04
CA GLU A 313 -28.59 -8.70 -1.14
C GLU A 313 -27.54 -9.19 -2.15
N LYS A 314 -26.86 -10.30 -1.84
CA LYS A 314 -25.76 -10.84 -2.67
C LYS A 314 -26.20 -11.24 -4.07
N ASP A 315 -27.48 -11.56 -4.26
CA ASP A 315 -28.11 -11.82 -5.56
C ASP A 315 -28.62 -10.57 -6.28
N PHE A 316 -28.48 -9.38 -5.66
CA PHE A 316 -28.99 -8.08 -6.13
C PHE A 316 -30.52 -8.00 -6.24
N SER A 317 -31.27 -8.91 -5.62
CA SER A 317 -32.73 -8.93 -5.69
C SER A 317 -33.40 -7.63 -5.21
N ASN A 318 -32.75 -6.90 -4.29
CA ASN A 318 -33.27 -5.64 -3.74
C ASN A 318 -32.61 -4.38 -4.33
N VAL A 319 -31.85 -4.47 -5.43
CA VAL A 319 -31.08 -3.34 -5.95
C VAL A 319 -31.92 -2.13 -6.32
N ASP A 320 -33.12 -2.35 -6.85
CA ASP A 320 -34.05 -1.25 -7.18
C ASP A 320 -34.51 -0.49 -5.93
N GLN A 321 -34.76 -1.20 -4.83
CA GLN A 321 -35.09 -0.60 -3.55
C GLN A 321 -33.90 0.20 -2.99
N ILE A 322 -32.68 -0.31 -3.13
CA ILE A 322 -31.46 0.42 -2.73
C ILE A 322 -31.32 1.71 -3.55
N LEU A 323 -31.47 1.64 -4.87
CA LEU A 323 -31.36 2.83 -5.74
C LEU A 323 -32.42 3.89 -5.43
N GLU A 324 -33.63 3.47 -5.03
CA GLU A 324 -34.67 4.41 -4.60
C GLU A 324 -34.31 5.08 -3.26
N ARG A 325 -33.80 4.31 -2.30
CA ARG A 325 -33.35 4.82 -1.01
C ARG A 325 -32.17 5.80 -1.13
N LEU A 326 -31.32 5.67 -2.16
CA LEU A 326 -30.23 6.61 -2.42
C LEU A 326 -30.69 8.00 -2.84
N LYS A 327 -31.97 8.20 -3.14
CA LYS A 327 -32.55 9.52 -3.44
C LYS A 327 -33.01 10.26 -2.18
N ASP A 328 -33.19 9.57 -1.07
CA ASP A 328 -33.64 10.17 0.20
C ASP A 328 -32.44 10.71 1.01
N ILE A 329 -31.98 11.90 0.63
CA ILE A 329 -30.82 12.54 1.24
C ILE A 329 -30.97 12.69 2.76
N PRO A 330 -32.11 13.18 3.32
CA PRO A 330 -32.27 13.27 4.78
C PRO A 330 -32.13 11.94 5.50
N ALA A 331 -32.71 10.86 4.97
CA ALA A 331 -32.59 9.53 5.56
C ALA A 331 -31.14 9.01 5.51
N LEU A 332 -30.42 9.28 4.41
CA LEU A 332 -29.00 8.93 4.28
C LEU A 332 -28.13 9.72 5.25
N GLU A 333 -28.34 11.02 5.40
CA GLU A 333 -27.63 11.84 6.39
C GLU A 333 -27.84 11.34 7.81
N ALA A 334 -29.08 10.99 8.17
CA ALA A 334 -29.36 10.37 9.46
C ALA A 334 -28.65 9.02 9.67
N MET A 335 -28.57 8.18 8.61
CA MET A 335 -27.86 6.92 8.65
C MET A 335 -26.34 7.12 8.84
N THR A 336 -25.74 8.01 8.06
CA THR A 336 -24.30 8.31 8.17
C THR A 336 -23.95 8.94 9.51
N GLN A 337 -24.88 9.72 10.11
CA GLN A 337 -24.70 10.24 11.47
C GLN A 337 -24.66 9.09 12.49
N ARG A 338 -25.60 8.14 12.43
CA ARG A 338 -25.58 6.96 13.32
C ARG A 338 -24.30 6.15 13.16
N ALA A 339 -23.88 5.90 11.91
CA ALA A 339 -22.64 5.16 11.64
C ALA A 339 -21.41 5.90 12.23
N PHE A 340 -21.34 7.22 12.09
CA PHE A 340 -20.29 8.02 12.70
C PHE A 340 -20.32 8.00 14.22
N ASP A 341 -21.49 8.20 14.82
CA ASP A 341 -21.64 8.22 16.28
C ASP A 341 -21.20 6.88 16.88
N HIS A 342 -21.56 5.77 16.20
CA HIS A 342 -21.21 4.43 16.63
C HIS A 342 -19.74 4.10 16.40
N LEU A 343 -19.21 4.27 15.19
CA LEU A 343 -17.88 3.80 14.81
C LEU A 343 -16.75 4.79 15.15
N VAL A 344 -17.06 6.07 15.26
CA VAL A 344 -16.04 7.12 15.41
C VAL A 344 -16.20 7.85 16.74
N ALA A 345 -17.37 8.51 16.97
CA ALA A 345 -17.56 9.36 18.14
C ALA A 345 -17.63 8.57 19.46
N SER A 346 -18.05 7.30 19.44
CA SER A 346 -18.03 6.43 20.62
C SER A 346 -16.65 6.21 21.22
N GLY A 347 -15.59 6.37 20.41
CA GLY A 347 -14.21 6.06 20.79
C GLY A 347 -13.89 4.56 20.90
N SER A 348 -14.90 3.67 20.79
CA SER A 348 -14.74 2.22 20.99
C SER A 348 -13.98 1.53 19.85
N PHE A 349 -13.97 2.13 18.67
CA PHE A 349 -13.34 1.60 17.45
C PHE A 349 -12.12 2.43 17.00
N THR A 350 -11.48 3.14 17.93
CA THR A 350 -10.29 3.96 17.64
C THR A 350 -9.00 3.18 17.89
N TYR A 351 -7.90 3.66 17.31
CA TYR A 351 -6.58 3.12 17.60
C TYR A 351 -6.20 3.25 19.08
N ARG A 352 -6.67 4.27 19.78
CA ARG A 352 -6.51 4.42 21.24
C ARG A 352 -7.18 3.27 21.99
N ALA A 353 -8.43 2.94 21.65
CA ALA A 353 -9.14 1.82 22.27
C ALA A 353 -8.44 0.48 22.01
N PHE A 354 -7.96 0.28 20.79
CA PHE A 354 -7.13 -0.86 20.41
C PHE A 354 -5.87 -0.98 21.29
N CYS A 355 -5.08 0.09 21.38
CA CYS A 355 -3.87 0.09 22.20
C CYS A 355 -4.15 -0.11 23.69
N THR A 356 -5.25 0.46 24.21
CA THR A 356 -5.67 0.26 25.61
C THR A 356 -5.97 -1.20 25.89
N ARG A 357 -6.66 -1.88 24.97
CA ARG A 357 -6.97 -3.30 25.11
C ARG A 357 -5.72 -4.17 25.09
N ILE A 358 -4.75 -3.86 24.23
CA ILE A 358 -3.47 -4.58 24.17
C ILE A 358 -2.67 -4.35 25.45
N ALA A 359 -2.61 -3.10 25.95
CA ALA A 359 -1.89 -2.77 27.16
C ALA A 359 -2.42 -3.58 28.35
N ALA A 360 -3.74 -3.73 28.48
CA ALA A 360 -4.35 -4.54 29.53
C ALA A 360 -3.96 -6.03 29.44
N ALA A 361 -3.90 -6.60 28.24
CA ALA A 361 -3.45 -7.98 28.03
C ALA A 361 -1.95 -8.14 28.36
N ILE A 362 -1.11 -7.17 27.97
CA ILE A 362 0.32 -7.17 28.33
C ILE A 362 0.50 -7.13 29.84
N GLU A 363 -0.19 -6.23 30.55
CA GLU A 363 -0.14 -6.13 32.02
C GLU A 363 -0.57 -7.46 32.69
N SER A 364 -1.62 -8.11 32.19
CA SER A 364 -2.07 -9.42 32.66
C SER A 364 -0.97 -10.48 32.51
N LYS A 365 -0.32 -10.54 31.34
CA LYS A 365 0.78 -11.48 31.07
C LYS A 365 2.05 -11.19 31.87
N GLU A 366 2.37 -9.93 32.12
CA GLU A 366 3.51 -9.55 32.97
C GLU A 366 3.32 -10.11 34.39
N VAL A 367 2.12 -9.99 34.96
CA VAL A 367 1.77 -10.55 36.28
C VAL A 367 1.84 -12.07 36.27
N GLU A 368 1.24 -12.73 35.25
CA GLU A 368 1.25 -14.18 35.10
C GLU A 368 2.68 -14.76 35.05
N LYS A 369 3.55 -14.13 34.26
CA LYS A 369 4.93 -14.58 34.06
C LYS A 369 5.92 -14.07 35.07
N GLN A 370 5.52 -13.21 36.01
CA GLN A 370 6.37 -12.56 37.00
C GLN A 370 7.60 -11.86 36.38
N ILE A 371 7.36 -11.12 35.28
CA ILE A 371 8.42 -10.45 34.53
C ILE A 371 8.90 -9.22 35.32
N GLU A 372 10.18 -9.22 35.70
CA GLU A 372 10.84 -8.03 36.21
C GLU A 372 11.13 -7.04 35.06
N PRO A 373 11.03 -5.71 35.31
CA PRO A 373 11.41 -4.71 34.33
C PRO A 373 12.85 -4.92 33.82
N ALA A 374 13.05 -4.75 32.51
CA ALA A 374 14.36 -4.90 31.91
C ALA A 374 15.38 -3.95 32.58
N GLN A 375 16.50 -4.49 33.02
CA GLN A 375 17.58 -3.69 33.62
C GLN A 375 18.24 -2.85 32.53
N ALA A 376 18.35 -1.53 32.77
CA ALA A 376 18.86 -0.56 31.80
C ALA A 376 20.39 -0.66 31.63
N ALA A 377 20.89 -1.72 31.02
CA ALA A 377 22.31 -1.92 30.89
C ALA A 377 22.96 -1.30 29.64
N ARG A 378 22.30 -1.24 28.47
CA ARG A 378 22.91 -0.65 27.26
C ARG A 378 21.82 -0.20 26.29
N VAL A 379 22.01 1.00 25.72
CA VAL A 379 21.23 1.45 24.55
C VAL A 379 21.62 0.55 23.37
N PRO A 380 20.64 -0.07 22.63
CA PRO A 380 20.95 -0.85 21.45
C PRO A 380 21.74 -0.02 20.45
N ILE A 381 22.88 -0.54 19.98
CA ILE A 381 23.62 0.04 18.87
C ILE A 381 23.00 -0.55 17.62
N GLY A 382 22.14 0.19 16.95
CA GLY A 382 21.47 -0.26 15.73
C GLY A 382 20.14 0.44 15.55
N VAL A 383 19.65 0.36 14.39
CA VAL A 383 18.42 0.84 13.83
C VAL A 383 17.50 1.62 14.76
N ARG A 384 17.67 2.93 14.81
CA ARG A 384 16.76 3.86 15.47
C ARG A 384 15.86 4.49 14.44
N PHE A 385 14.57 4.49 14.71
CA PHE A 385 13.62 5.19 13.86
C PHE A 385 13.07 6.39 14.60
N ASP A 386 13.10 7.51 13.91
CA ASP A 386 12.26 8.63 14.26
C ASP A 386 10.82 8.31 13.83
N ALA A 387 9.84 8.66 14.67
CA ALA A 387 8.43 8.46 14.40
C ALA A 387 7.89 9.28 13.21
N SER A 388 8.61 10.30 12.78
CA SER A 388 8.23 11.13 11.63
C SER A 388 8.52 10.48 10.26
N GLY A 389 9.27 9.37 10.26
CA GLY A 389 9.48 8.55 9.10
C GLY A 389 9.93 7.19 9.58
N LEU A 390 9.13 6.15 9.38
CA LEU A 390 9.56 4.78 9.56
C LEU A 390 10.63 4.47 8.52
N MET A 391 11.81 5.10 8.69
CA MET A 391 12.94 4.97 7.78
C MET A 391 13.86 3.86 8.26
N TYR A 392 14.38 3.14 7.33
CA TYR A 392 15.27 2.02 7.52
C TYR A 392 16.69 2.38 7.12
N GLU A 393 17.65 2.17 8.01
CA GLU A 393 19.06 2.15 7.62
C GLU A 393 19.37 0.81 6.94
N ARG A 394 19.83 0.89 5.70
CA ARG A 394 20.21 -0.29 4.91
C ARG A 394 21.37 -1.02 5.61
N PRO A 395 21.31 -2.36 5.79
CA PRO A 395 22.44 -3.11 6.29
C PRO A 395 23.68 -2.91 5.41
N THR A 396 24.82 -2.67 6.02
CA THR A 396 26.09 -2.46 5.32
C THR A 396 26.74 -3.75 4.80
N ALA A 397 26.25 -4.91 5.21
CA ALA A 397 26.74 -6.21 4.74
C ALA A 397 25.62 -7.27 4.74
N MET A 398 25.56 -8.08 3.69
CA MET A 398 24.75 -9.29 3.65
C MET A 398 25.32 -10.34 4.62
N PRO A 399 24.47 -11.06 5.40
CA PRO A 399 24.95 -12.19 6.18
C PRO A 399 25.54 -13.26 5.23
N LYS A 400 26.67 -13.88 5.62
CA LYS A 400 27.10 -15.09 4.94
C LYS A 400 26.02 -16.15 5.14
N ALA A 401 25.48 -16.68 4.03
CA ALA A 401 24.45 -17.69 4.05
C ALA A 401 24.84 -18.87 4.92
N ALA A 402 23.92 -19.31 5.78
CA ALA A 402 24.07 -20.55 6.52
C ALA A 402 24.03 -21.74 5.55
N LYS A 403 24.87 -22.74 5.78
CA LYS A 403 25.12 -23.85 4.85
C LYS A 403 23.96 -24.84 4.64
N ASP A 404 22.81 -24.66 5.31
CA ASP A 404 21.72 -25.66 5.35
C ASP A 404 20.38 -25.11 4.83
N PHE A 405 20.39 -24.29 3.78
CA PHE A 405 19.16 -23.69 3.26
C PHE A 405 18.64 -24.44 2.03
N ARG A 406 17.56 -25.20 2.20
CA ARG A 406 16.67 -25.58 1.08
C ARG A 406 15.82 -24.37 0.73
N VAL A 407 15.96 -23.83 -0.49
CA VAL A 407 15.18 -22.67 -0.94
C VAL A 407 13.72 -23.09 -1.06
N PRO A 408 12.81 -22.48 -0.28
CA PRO A 408 11.39 -22.74 -0.44
C PRO A 408 10.91 -22.19 -1.80
N VAL A 409 10.07 -22.93 -2.49
CA VAL A 409 9.42 -22.54 -3.77
C VAL A 409 8.72 -21.18 -3.66
N ALA A 410 8.30 -20.79 -2.45
CA ALA A 410 7.64 -19.53 -2.15
C ALA A 410 8.54 -18.28 -2.27
N GLU A 411 9.83 -18.38 -1.89
CA GLU A 411 10.77 -17.25 -2.07
C GLU A 411 10.99 -16.95 -3.54
N ASN A 412 11.07 -17.99 -4.33
CA ASN A 412 11.28 -17.91 -5.76
C ASN A 412 10.12 -17.13 -6.44
N SER A 413 8.88 -17.44 -6.08
CA SER A 413 7.70 -16.76 -6.62
C SER A 413 7.53 -15.34 -6.09
N TYR A 414 7.98 -15.05 -4.86
CA TYR A 414 7.95 -13.70 -4.29
C TYR A 414 8.86 -12.75 -5.07
N TYR A 415 10.13 -13.11 -5.25
CA TYR A 415 11.04 -12.25 -6.02
C TYR A 415 10.59 -12.08 -7.46
N ASP A 416 10.04 -13.11 -8.10
CA ASP A 416 9.51 -12.99 -9.46
C ASP A 416 8.34 -12.00 -9.53
N SER A 417 7.42 -12.04 -8.57
CA SER A 417 6.30 -11.11 -8.51
C SER A 417 6.74 -9.67 -8.22
N GLU A 418 7.73 -9.48 -7.33
CA GLU A 418 8.24 -8.16 -7.00
C GLU A 418 9.13 -7.58 -8.12
N ILE A 419 9.94 -8.38 -8.77
CA ILE A 419 10.70 -7.97 -9.95
C ILE A 419 9.76 -7.57 -11.08
N GLN A 420 8.70 -8.34 -11.32
CA GLN A 420 7.69 -7.98 -12.31
C GLN A 420 6.98 -6.68 -11.94
N ARG A 421 6.58 -6.53 -10.69
CA ARG A 421 5.96 -5.29 -10.18
C ARG A 421 6.86 -4.07 -10.37
N LEU A 422 8.16 -4.19 -10.02
CA LEU A 422 9.12 -3.09 -10.19
C LEU A 422 9.41 -2.81 -11.67
N SER A 423 9.44 -3.83 -12.52
CA SER A 423 9.58 -3.64 -13.97
C SER A 423 8.39 -2.88 -14.55
N ASP A 424 7.17 -3.25 -14.17
CA ASP A 424 5.95 -2.58 -14.58
C ASP A 424 5.87 -1.14 -14.02
N GLU A 425 6.42 -0.93 -12.83
CA GLU A 425 6.52 0.41 -12.22
C GLU A 425 7.52 1.28 -12.97
N PHE A 426 8.67 0.74 -13.33
CA PHE A 426 9.67 1.45 -14.13
C PHE A 426 9.08 1.90 -15.47
N ASP A 427 8.43 0.99 -16.20
CA ASP A 427 7.81 1.29 -17.50
C ASP A 427 6.70 2.37 -17.37
N ARG A 428 5.89 2.29 -16.33
CA ARG A 428 4.86 3.30 -16.05
C ARG A 428 5.44 4.67 -15.73
N LEU A 429 6.48 4.71 -14.90
CA LEU A 429 7.15 5.96 -14.55
C LEU A 429 7.88 6.57 -15.74
N GLU A 430 8.57 5.76 -16.54
CA GLU A 430 9.20 6.23 -17.78
C GLU A 430 8.18 6.87 -18.72
N ALA A 431 7.09 6.15 -19.01
CA ALA A 431 6.03 6.65 -19.90
C ALA A 431 5.40 7.94 -19.36
N PHE A 432 5.14 7.99 -18.06
CA PHE A 432 4.59 9.17 -17.40
C PHE A 432 5.56 10.37 -17.45
N PHE A 433 6.81 10.18 -17.06
CA PHE A 433 7.81 11.26 -17.07
C PHE A 433 8.12 11.75 -18.47
N ARG A 434 8.22 10.84 -19.44
CA ARG A 434 8.38 11.18 -20.85
C ARG A 434 7.22 12.04 -21.37
N ALA A 435 5.97 11.65 -21.04
CA ALA A 435 4.78 12.41 -21.43
C ALA A 435 4.75 13.81 -20.77
N GLU A 436 5.16 13.92 -19.50
CA GLU A 436 5.22 15.19 -18.79
C GLU A 436 6.32 16.11 -19.34
N LEU A 437 7.51 15.58 -19.63
CA LEU A 437 8.59 16.34 -20.24
C LEU A 437 8.21 16.82 -21.65
N LEU A 438 7.60 15.94 -22.48
CA LEU A 438 7.06 16.33 -23.78
C LEU A 438 5.99 17.42 -23.66
N ARG A 439 5.13 17.33 -22.65
CA ARG A 439 4.11 18.35 -22.40
C ARG A 439 4.70 19.69 -22.00
N ILE A 440 5.80 19.69 -21.25
CA ILE A 440 6.55 20.89 -20.89
C ILE A 440 7.28 21.42 -22.11
N ASP A 441 7.94 20.55 -22.87
CA ASP A 441 8.67 20.87 -24.09
C ASP A 441 7.78 21.47 -25.17
N ALA A 442 6.57 20.93 -25.39
CA ALA A 442 5.61 21.46 -26.37
C ALA A 442 5.21 22.93 -26.14
N ARG A 443 5.53 23.54 -25.00
CA ARG A 443 5.32 24.96 -24.70
C ARG A 443 6.52 25.81 -25.03
N TYR A 444 7.67 25.20 -25.09
CA TYR A 444 8.94 25.88 -25.34
C TYR A 444 8.94 26.63 -26.69
N PRO A 445 8.50 26.03 -27.80
CA PRO A 445 8.40 26.72 -29.09
C PRO A 445 7.44 27.92 -29.03
N LEU A 446 6.32 27.84 -28.32
CA LEU A 446 5.34 28.94 -28.20
C LEU A 446 5.89 30.15 -27.43
N GLU A 447 6.66 29.90 -26.37
CA GLU A 447 7.31 30.96 -25.60
C GLU A 447 8.46 31.58 -26.36
N THR A 448 9.23 30.76 -27.08
CA THR A 448 10.31 31.18 -27.96
C THR A 448 9.79 32.03 -29.15
N GLU A 449 8.73 31.58 -29.82
CA GLU A 449 8.05 32.33 -30.89
C GLU A 449 7.53 33.68 -30.38
N THR A 450 6.99 33.70 -29.17
CA THR A 450 6.52 34.94 -28.53
C THR A 450 7.69 35.87 -28.23
N LEU A 451 8.82 35.35 -27.74
CA LEU A 451 10.03 36.12 -27.50
C LEU A 451 10.59 36.69 -28.81
N LEU A 452 10.69 35.89 -29.88
CA LEU A 452 11.09 36.30 -31.20
C LEU A 452 10.19 37.41 -31.76
N SER A 453 8.88 37.27 -31.62
CA SER A 453 7.91 38.27 -32.07
C SER A 453 8.08 39.61 -31.31
N VAL A 454 8.33 39.55 -30.00
CA VAL A 454 8.55 40.75 -29.18
C VAL A 454 9.92 41.38 -29.49
N THR A 455 10.96 40.59 -29.70
CA THR A 455 12.31 41.09 -30.06
C THR A 455 12.35 41.73 -31.44
N ALA A 456 11.67 41.10 -32.42
CA ALA A 456 11.52 41.65 -33.76
C ALA A 456 10.79 43.02 -33.74
N ALA A 457 9.73 43.12 -32.93
CA ALA A 457 8.97 44.37 -32.77
C ALA A 457 9.75 45.47 -32.02
N SER A 458 10.80 45.14 -31.29
CA SER A 458 11.58 46.05 -30.45
C SER A 458 13.01 46.30 -30.90
N ASN A 459 13.48 45.58 -31.94
CA ASN A 459 14.86 45.65 -32.47
C ASN A 459 15.93 45.30 -31.41
N ILE A 460 15.61 44.40 -30.47
CA ILE A 460 16.50 43.95 -29.39
C ILE A 460 16.92 42.52 -29.69
N ARG A 461 18.26 42.24 -29.62
CA ARG A 461 18.75 40.85 -29.71
C ARG A 461 18.71 40.17 -28.37
N VAL A 462 18.22 38.92 -28.34
CA VAL A 462 18.16 38.06 -27.14
C VAL A 462 18.65 36.67 -27.54
N GLU A 463 19.52 36.07 -26.73
CA GLU A 463 19.84 34.64 -26.84
C GLU A 463 18.67 33.79 -26.41
N ILE A 464 18.33 32.82 -27.25
CA ILE A 464 17.25 31.88 -26.99
C ILE A 464 17.87 30.56 -26.53
N PRO A 465 17.61 30.12 -25.27
CA PRO A 465 18.07 28.81 -24.84
C PRO A 465 17.45 27.70 -25.71
N SER A 466 18.20 26.67 -25.99
CA SER A 466 17.75 25.49 -26.70
C SER A 466 17.68 24.30 -25.73
N TRP A 467 16.60 23.58 -25.74
CA TRP A 467 16.45 22.34 -25.00
C TRP A 467 15.74 21.30 -25.88
N ASP A 468 16.20 20.07 -25.81
CA ASP A 468 15.67 18.94 -26.56
C ASP A 468 15.55 17.72 -25.62
N ILE A 469 14.36 17.07 -25.60
CA ILE A 469 14.10 15.90 -24.78
C ILE A 469 14.96 14.70 -25.21
N ALA A 470 15.25 14.54 -26.49
CA ALA A 470 16.05 13.43 -26.98
C ALA A 470 17.53 13.51 -26.52
N GLY A 471 18.04 14.73 -26.29
CA GLY A 471 19.37 14.96 -25.72
C GLY A 471 19.38 15.15 -24.20
N SER A 472 18.25 14.97 -23.52
CA SER A 472 18.13 15.15 -22.07
C SER A 472 18.86 14.06 -21.28
N GLU A 473 19.20 14.36 -20.03
CA GLU A 473 19.79 13.36 -19.14
C GLU A 473 18.78 12.24 -18.83
N PHE A 474 17.50 12.58 -18.72
CA PHE A 474 16.42 11.62 -18.57
C PHE A 474 16.41 10.59 -19.71
N ALA A 475 16.49 11.02 -20.98
CA ALA A 475 16.51 10.10 -22.11
C ALA A 475 17.72 9.15 -22.05
N ARG A 476 18.91 9.69 -21.73
CA ARG A 476 20.14 8.88 -21.59
C ARG A 476 20.07 7.87 -20.45
N VAL A 477 19.48 8.25 -19.32
CA VAL A 477 19.27 7.35 -18.17
C VAL A 477 18.28 6.25 -18.52
N VAL A 478 17.19 6.56 -19.21
CA VAL A 478 16.21 5.56 -19.67
C VAL A 478 16.87 4.55 -20.61
N ASP A 479 17.59 5.01 -21.62
CA ASP A 479 18.24 4.12 -22.60
C ASP A 479 19.27 3.19 -21.93
N ARG A 480 20.11 3.72 -21.04
CA ARG A 480 21.06 2.92 -20.26
C ARG A 480 20.33 1.89 -19.40
N ASN A 481 19.32 2.31 -18.63
CA ASN A 481 18.60 1.43 -17.72
C ASN A 481 17.87 0.31 -18.46
N ARG A 482 17.35 0.56 -19.67
CA ARG A 482 16.71 -0.49 -20.49
C ARG A 482 17.70 -1.56 -20.94
N ILE A 483 18.91 -1.18 -21.33
CA ILE A 483 19.98 -2.13 -21.69
C ILE A 483 20.33 -2.98 -20.47
N GLU A 484 20.58 -2.37 -19.34
CA GLU A 484 20.99 -3.06 -18.12
C GLU A 484 19.86 -3.94 -17.52
N ILE A 485 18.58 -3.54 -17.63
CA ILE A 485 17.44 -4.39 -17.28
C ILE A 485 17.41 -5.65 -18.17
N GLY A 486 17.66 -5.51 -19.46
CA GLY A 486 17.76 -6.63 -20.39
C GLY A 486 18.90 -7.60 -20.01
N GLU A 487 20.06 -7.10 -19.62
CA GLU A 487 21.18 -7.91 -19.15
C GLU A 487 20.87 -8.62 -17.82
N ASP A 488 20.19 -7.95 -16.88
CA ASP A 488 19.75 -8.55 -15.62
C ASP A 488 18.75 -9.70 -15.87
N GLN A 489 17.82 -9.53 -16.81
CA GLN A 489 16.90 -10.58 -17.23
C GLN A 489 17.63 -11.79 -17.84
N ALA A 490 18.62 -11.55 -18.70
CA ALA A 490 19.41 -12.60 -19.31
C ALA A 490 20.23 -13.39 -18.28
N ARG A 491 20.88 -12.72 -17.33
CA ARG A 491 21.60 -13.34 -16.21
C ARG A 491 20.67 -14.22 -15.35
N ARG A 492 19.47 -13.73 -15.07
CA ARG A 492 18.47 -14.46 -14.30
C ARG A 492 17.98 -15.71 -15.03
N GLN A 493 17.71 -15.64 -16.33
CA GLN A 493 17.33 -16.79 -17.15
C GLN A 493 18.44 -17.83 -17.19
N GLN A 494 19.70 -17.43 -17.30
CA GLN A 494 20.84 -18.32 -17.27
C GLN A 494 20.97 -19.02 -15.90
N ALA A 495 20.82 -18.29 -14.79
CA ALA A 495 20.86 -18.87 -13.45
C ALA A 495 19.71 -19.88 -13.22
N LEU A 496 18.51 -19.58 -13.73
CA LEU A 496 17.36 -20.49 -13.68
C LEU A 496 17.64 -21.77 -14.49
N ALA A 497 18.18 -21.65 -15.70
CA ALA A 497 18.52 -22.81 -16.53
C ALA A 497 19.58 -23.73 -15.86
N VAL A 498 20.56 -23.14 -15.18
CA VAL A 498 21.56 -23.90 -14.40
C VAL A 498 20.89 -24.63 -13.23
N PHE A 499 19.98 -23.97 -12.52
CA PHE A 499 19.22 -24.59 -11.44
C PHE A 499 18.32 -25.73 -11.94
N GLU A 500 17.57 -25.53 -13.02
CA GLU A 500 16.73 -26.56 -13.62
C GLU A 500 17.56 -27.77 -14.11
N ALA A 501 18.73 -27.53 -14.70
CA ALA A 501 19.65 -28.56 -15.09
C ALA A 501 20.19 -29.37 -13.89
N SER A 502 20.43 -28.72 -12.74
CA SER A 502 20.87 -29.39 -11.52
C SER A 502 19.81 -30.32 -10.91
N LEU A 503 18.51 -30.00 -11.13
CA LEU A 503 17.39 -30.85 -10.68
C LEU A 503 17.19 -32.12 -11.51
N SER A 504 17.68 -32.14 -12.74
CA SER A 504 17.50 -33.28 -13.69
C SER A 504 18.60 -34.31 -13.63
N ASN A 505 19.68 -34.02 -12.91
CA ASN A 505 20.77 -34.98 -12.66
C ASN A 505 20.64 -35.50 -11.23
N ASP A 506 21.02 -36.77 -10.98
CA ASP A 506 21.13 -37.36 -9.63
C ASP A 506 22.31 -36.73 -8.82
N ASP A 507 22.45 -35.41 -8.93
CA ASP A 507 23.51 -34.66 -8.29
C ASP A 507 23.29 -34.55 -6.78
N GLU A 508 24.39 -34.58 -6.04
CA GLU A 508 24.39 -34.45 -4.58
C GLU A 508 23.60 -33.22 -4.11
N GLU A 509 22.88 -33.36 -3.04
CA GLU A 509 22.07 -32.33 -2.38
C GLU A 509 22.78 -30.95 -2.23
N ALA A 510 24.12 -30.98 -2.14
CA ALA A 510 24.97 -29.79 -2.09
C ALA A 510 25.01 -28.99 -3.39
N VAL A 511 24.91 -29.63 -4.55
CA VAL A 511 24.92 -28.97 -5.87
C VAL A 511 23.60 -28.25 -6.10
N ILE A 512 22.49 -28.90 -5.77
CA ILE A 512 21.14 -28.30 -5.84
C ILE A 512 21.04 -27.10 -4.89
N ALA A 513 21.56 -27.21 -3.67
CA ALA A 513 21.58 -26.12 -2.71
C ALA A 513 22.41 -24.92 -3.21
N ALA A 514 23.58 -25.16 -3.80
CA ALA A 514 24.44 -24.11 -4.34
C ALA A 514 23.79 -23.40 -5.55
N ALA A 515 23.16 -24.16 -6.45
CA ALA A 515 22.45 -23.60 -7.60
C ALA A 515 21.21 -22.79 -7.18
N SER A 516 20.47 -23.25 -6.17
CA SER A 516 19.35 -22.54 -5.57
C SER A 516 19.80 -21.21 -4.96
N HIS A 517 20.90 -21.20 -4.24
CA HIS A 517 21.50 -19.99 -3.66
C HIS A 517 21.93 -18.98 -4.73
N ALA A 518 22.57 -19.46 -5.80
CA ALA A 518 22.98 -18.60 -6.90
C ALA A 518 21.78 -17.96 -7.60
N MET A 519 20.70 -18.71 -7.79
CA MET A 519 19.46 -18.23 -8.39
C MET A 519 18.80 -17.13 -7.52
N LEU A 520 18.68 -17.34 -6.21
CA LEU A 520 18.11 -16.34 -5.29
C LEU A 520 18.96 -15.09 -5.19
N ALA A 521 20.28 -15.24 -5.10
CA ALA A 521 21.19 -14.11 -5.08
C ALA A 521 21.08 -13.28 -6.37
N GLY A 522 20.89 -13.94 -7.53
CA GLY A 522 20.63 -13.27 -8.80
C GLY A 522 19.31 -12.49 -8.80
N LYS A 523 18.24 -13.06 -8.24
CA LYS A 523 16.94 -12.38 -8.12
C LYS A 523 17.00 -11.19 -7.16
N GLN A 524 17.66 -11.33 -6.02
CA GLN A 524 17.87 -10.24 -5.08
C GLN A 524 18.67 -9.09 -5.74
N ALA A 525 19.73 -9.41 -6.47
CA ALA A 525 20.52 -8.41 -7.17
C ALA A 525 19.69 -7.66 -8.23
N THR A 526 18.83 -8.38 -8.97
CA THR A 526 17.91 -7.77 -9.94
C THR A 526 16.90 -6.84 -9.25
N TYR A 527 16.33 -7.27 -8.13
CA TYR A 527 15.40 -6.46 -7.34
C TYR A 527 16.05 -5.14 -6.87
N ASP A 528 17.22 -5.23 -6.22
CA ASP A 528 17.97 -4.07 -5.73
C ASP A 528 18.37 -3.13 -6.90
N SER A 529 18.72 -3.70 -8.04
CA SER A 529 19.04 -2.97 -9.27
C SER A 529 17.84 -2.17 -9.77
N LEU A 530 16.65 -2.78 -9.85
CA LEU A 530 15.43 -2.10 -10.29
C LEU A 530 15.01 -0.97 -9.34
N GLU A 531 15.09 -1.17 -8.03
CA GLU A 531 14.83 -0.09 -7.05
C GLU A 531 15.75 1.10 -7.25
N ASN A 532 17.05 0.85 -7.48
CA ASN A 532 18.03 1.89 -7.72
C ASN A 532 17.74 2.66 -9.02
N ARG A 533 17.34 1.95 -10.09
CA ARG A 533 16.97 2.54 -11.38
C ARG A 533 15.73 3.40 -11.31
N ILE A 534 14.70 2.96 -10.57
CA ILE A 534 13.50 3.76 -10.32
C ILE A 534 13.87 5.05 -9.60
N ARG A 535 14.76 4.98 -8.60
CA ARG A 535 15.23 6.17 -7.90
C ARG A 535 15.98 7.12 -8.82
N GLU A 536 16.93 6.62 -9.61
CA GLU A 536 17.70 7.42 -10.57
C GLU A 536 16.79 8.07 -11.63
N LEU A 537 15.79 7.34 -12.11
CA LEU A 537 14.80 7.84 -13.06
C LEU A 537 14.03 9.05 -12.49
N ASN A 538 13.62 8.97 -11.23
CA ASN A 538 12.94 10.06 -10.54
C ASN A 538 13.83 11.30 -10.35
N GLU A 539 15.06 11.09 -9.86
CA GLU A 539 16.02 12.17 -9.61
C GLU A 539 16.35 12.90 -10.92
N THR A 540 16.55 12.15 -12.00
CA THR A 540 16.87 12.71 -13.32
C THR A 540 15.68 13.46 -13.90
N TYR A 541 14.46 12.92 -13.78
CA TYR A 541 13.25 13.61 -14.18
C TYR A 541 13.07 14.96 -13.47
N GLU A 542 13.24 15.00 -12.15
CA GLU A 542 13.10 16.23 -11.37
C GLU A 542 14.22 17.26 -11.73
N ALA A 543 15.42 16.79 -12.01
CA ALA A 543 16.53 17.64 -12.46
C ALA A 543 16.25 18.28 -13.82
N ASP A 544 15.87 17.50 -14.82
CA ASP A 544 15.55 18.00 -16.16
C ASP A 544 14.31 18.89 -16.15
N ARG A 545 13.27 18.48 -15.45
CA ARG A 545 12.07 19.32 -15.24
C ARG A 545 12.41 20.67 -14.64
N SER A 546 13.24 20.68 -13.59
CA SER A 546 13.68 21.92 -12.94
C SER A 546 14.52 22.80 -13.87
N LYS A 547 15.35 22.19 -14.73
CA LYS A 547 16.13 22.89 -15.73
C LYS A 547 15.23 23.58 -16.75
N ILE A 548 14.29 22.84 -17.36
CA ILE A 548 13.33 23.37 -18.34
C ILE A 548 12.50 24.51 -17.74
N GLU A 549 12.01 24.34 -16.53
CA GLU A 549 11.23 25.38 -15.87
C GLU A 549 12.04 26.65 -15.55
N ARG A 550 13.35 26.50 -15.26
CA ARG A 550 14.25 27.68 -15.10
C ARG A 550 14.43 28.43 -16.42
N GLU A 551 14.65 27.70 -17.51
CA GLU A 551 14.80 28.29 -18.84
C GLU A 551 13.51 28.99 -19.28
N GLN A 552 12.37 28.38 -19.13
CA GLN A 552 11.08 29.01 -19.41
C GLN A 552 10.86 30.28 -18.57
N ARG A 553 11.26 30.27 -17.28
CA ARG A 553 11.20 31.47 -16.44
C ARG A 553 12.16 32.57 -16.95
N ALA A 554 13.33 32.19 -17.48
CA ALA A 554 14.26 33.13 -18.07
C ALA A 554 13.69 33.78 -19.35
N ILE A 555 13.10 32.99 -20.25
CA ILE A 555 12.42 33.46 -21.45
C ILE A 555 11.31 34.44 -21.10
N ARG A 556 10.45 34.09 -20.12
CA ARG A 556 9.35 34.97 -19.68
C ARG A 556 9.84 36.29 -19.10
N ARG A 557 10.95 36.26 -18.34
CA ARG A 557 11.58 37.48 -17.82
C ARG A 557 12.15 38.33 -18.97
N ALA A 558 12.77 37.68 -19.97
CA ALA A 558 13.27 38.37 -21.16
C ALA A 558 12.14 39.06 -21.95
N ILE A 559 10.99 38.35 -22.17
CA ILE A 559 9.80 38.91 -22.81
C ILE A 559 9.32 40.17 -22.06
N LEU A 560 9.20 40.11 -20.74
CA LEU A 560 8.77 41.25 -19.93
C LEU A 560 9.78 42.40 -19.97
N SER A 561 11.09 42.11 -19.89
CA SER A 561 12.16 43.13 -19.96
C SER A 561 12.16 43.87 -21.29
N VAL A 562 12.02 43.11 -22.39
CA VAL A 562 11.94 43.69 -23.73
C VAL A 562 10.67 44.54 -23.89
N ALA A 563 9.53 44.01 -23.41
CA ALA A 563 8.26 44.71 -23.49
C ALA A 563 8.25 46.07 -22.76
N MET A 564 8.97 46.18 -21.63
CA MET A 564 9.12 47.44 -20.91
C MET A 564 9.94 48.49 -21.62
N LYS A 565 10.88 48.09 -22.50
CA LYS A 565 11.80 48.97 -23.25
C LYS A 565 11.20 49.47 -24.56
N VAL A 566 10.04 49.00 -24.99
CA VAL A 566 9.41 49.38 -26.26
C VAL A 566 8.83 50.80 -26.19
N PRO A 567 9.14 51.66 -27.22
CA PRO A 567 8.60 53.04 -27.29
C PRO A 567 7.08 53.09 -27.34
N LEU A 568 6.49 54.17 -26.80
CA LEU A 568 5.03 54.32 -26.63
C LEU A 568 4.25 54.13 -27.95
N LYS A 569 4.81 54.56 -29.09
CA LYS A 569 4.17 54.47 -30.43
C LYS A 569 3.95 53.03 -30.94
N HIS A 570 4.60 52.04 -30.38
CA HIS A 570 4.44 50.64 -30.75
C HIS A 570 3.72 49.80 -29.65
N LYS A 571 3.25 50.42 -28.57
CA LYS A 571 2.65 49.70 -27.42
C LYS A 571 1.33 49.02 -27.76
N THR A 572 0.60 49.46 -28.80
CA THR A 572 -0.72 48.84 -29.14
C THR A 572 -0.55 47.42 -29.73
N VAL A 573 0.40 47.24 -30.64
CA VAL A 573 0.70 45.90 -31.22
C VAL A 573 1.33 45.00 -30.17
N LEU A 574 2.26 45.54 -29.37
CA LEU A 574 2.89 44.84 -28.27
C LEU A 574 1.87 44.47 -27.18
N GLY A 575 0.92 45.35 -26.89
CA GLY A 575 -0.18 45.06 -25.93
C GLY A 575 -1.02 43.85 -26.35
N LEU A 576 -1.31 43.71 -27.67
CA LEU A 576 -2.05 42.56 -28.20
C LEU A 576 -1.21 41.26 -28.10
N ILE A 577 0.09 41.32 -28.35
CA ILE A 577 0.99 40.16 -28.20
C ILE A 577 1.08 39.76 -26.72
N LEU A 578 1.25 40.71 -25.82
CA LEU A 578 1.33 40.44 -24.37
C LEU A 578 0.03 39.96 -23.79
N ILE A 579 -1.13 40.46 -24.22
CA ILE A 579 -2.45 39.97 -23.83
C ILE A 579 -2.64 38.51 -24.29
N LYS A 580 -2.29 38.19 -25.54
CA LYS A 580 -2.32 36.81 -26.00
C LYS A 580 -1.39 35.89 -25.20
N PHE A 581 -0.20 36.38 -24.88
CA PHE A 581 0.76 35.66 -24.05
C PHE A 581 0.22 35.47 -22.61
N ALA A 582 -0.28 36.54 -21.97
CA ALA A 582 -0.86 36.48 -20.63
C ALA A 582 -2.06 35.50 -20.57
N PHE A 583 -2.93 35.51 -21.59
CA PHE A 583 -4.04 34.57 -21.70
C PHE A 583 -3.54 33.12 -21.87
N ARG A 584 -2.50 32.89 -22.65
CA ARG A 584 -1.88 31.56 -22.80
C ARG A 584 -1.22 31.09 -21.49
N VAL A 585 -0.52 31.99 -20.78
CA VAL A 585 0.11 31.70 -19.48
C VAL A 585 -0.93 31.39 -18.40
N VAL A 586 -2.01 32.19 -18.31
CA VAL A 586 -3.11 31.95 -17.36
C VAL A 586 -3.84 30.64 -17.66
N ARG A 587 -4.14 30.36 -18.93
CA ARG A 587 -4.75 29.09 -19.34
C ARG A 587 -3.84 27.90 -19.08
N SER A 588 -2.53 28.08 -19.25
CA SER A 588 -1.50 27.07 -18.91
C SER A 588 -1.34 26.88 -17.40
N ARG A 589 -1.46 27.95 -16.58
CA ARG A 589 -1.47 27.86 -15.10
C ARG A 589 -2.74 27.19 -14.59
N ALA A 590 -3.91 27.53 -15.10
CA ALA A 590 -5.17 26.86 -14.74
C ALA A 590 -5.14 25.37 -15.07
N ARG A 591 -4.62 25.01 -16.26
CA ARG A 591 -4.42 23.60 -16.61
C ARG A 591 -3.34 22.92 -15.75
N ARG A 592 -2.32 23.65 -15.24
CA ARG A 592 -1.31 23.10 -14.30
C ARG A 592 -1.83 22.91 -12.90
N VAL A 593 -2.67 23.82 -12.42
CA VAL A 593 -3.34 23.63 -11.12
C VAL A 593 -4.26 22.43 -11.16
N LEU A 594 -4.96 22.22 -12.27
CA LEU A 594 -5.84 21.05 -12.47
C LEU A 594 -5.06 19.75 -12.73
N ALA A 595 -3.97 19.79 -13.50
CA ALA A 595 -3.14 18.61 -13.80
C ALA A 595 -2.06 18.38 -12.73
N GLY A 596 -1.47 19.43 -12.16
CA GLY A 596 -0.48 19.32 -11.08
C GLY A 596 -1.11 18.90 -9.74
N ALA A 597 -2.40 19.20 -9.53
CA ALA A 597 -3.16 18.59 -8.44
C ALA A 597 -3.37 17.07 -8.67
N SER A 598 -3.50 16.62 -9.93
CA SER A 598 -3.55 15.20 -10.27
C SER A 598 -2.16 14.54 -10.19
N VAL A 599 -1.14 15.20 -10.72
CA VAL A 599 0.24 14.69 -10.80
C VAL A 599 0.96 14.76 -9.45
N ALA A 600 0.83 15.86 -8.69
CA ALA A 600 1.35 15.94 -7.32
C ALA A 600 0.65 14.94 -6.39
N ARG A 601 -0.62 14.64 -6.63
CA ARG A 601 -1.35 13.60 -5.92
C ARG A 601 -0.82 12.20 -6.26
N GLN A 602 -0.49 11.92 -7.51
CA GLN A 602 0.15 10.65 -7.90
C GLN A 602 1.60 10.53 -7.40
N MET A 603 2.36 11.62 -7.41
CA MET A 603 3.77 11.63 -6.95
C MET A 603 3.90 11.57 -5.43
N ILE A 604 3.00 12.20 -4.66
CA ILE A 604 2.99 12.11 -3.19
C ILE A 604 2.63 10.70 -2.73
N THR A 605 1.88 9.94 -3.52
CA THR A 605 1.51 8.56 -3.21
C THR A 605 2.55 7.54 -3.62
N LEU A 606 3.39 7.84 -4.62
CA LEU A 606 4.44 6.94 -5.08
C LEU A 606 5.77 7.12 -4.33
N PHE A 607 6.05 8.34 -3.84
CA PHE A 607 7.29 8.66 -3.14
C PHE A 607 7.04 9.70 -2.06
N PRO A 608 7.08 9.33 -0.77
CA PRO A 608 7.18 10.34 0.28
C PRO A 608 8.48 11.14 0.05
N ARG A 609 8.39 12.46 -0.01
CA ARG A 609 9.55 13.34 -0.17
C ARG A 609 10.58 13.01 0.92
N PRO A 610 11.87 12.86 0.57
CA PRO A 610 12.90 12.96 1.59
C PRO A 610 12.75 14.34 2.23
N ARG A 611 12.49 14.37 3.52
CA ARG A 611 12.52 15.61 4.30
C ARG A 611 14.00 15.97 4.49
N THR A 612 14.39 17.11 3.98
CA THR A 612 15.64 17.80 4.38
C THR A 612 15.59 18.15 5.85
#